data_2a6ab270ccc1cb3db111800a6bf03729
#
_entry.id   2a6ab270ccc1cb3db111800a6bf03729
#
_cell.length_a   1.000
_cell.length_b   1.000
_cell.length_c   1.000
_cell.angle_alpha   90.00
_cell.angle_beta   90.00
_cell.angle_gamma   90.00
#
_symmetry.space_group_name_H-M   'P 1'
#
loop_
_entity.id
_entity.type
_entity.pdbx_description
1 polymer ?
#
loop_
_entity_poly.entity_id
_entity_poly.type
_entity_poly.pdbx_seq_one_letter_code
_entity_poly.pdbx_strand_id
1 'polypeptide(L)'
;LLPYWRGAGPIQRAIMNGDKFTGISIMKIEKGLDSGPVMLSEKIEINDQLNYGLLSDQLSILGSKLIIKAIDLIDKDKAKFVEQDHTKATHAKKIIRDDEEINWNNNADKIVRQINALNPTPGACFKFENERIKIWKAEVIDQKGEIGTTLNDNLLIACKDFAIQVLEIQRPGKKMQKVKEFLLGYKIPKASQLF
;
A
#
# COMPACT_ATOMS: atom_id res chain seq x y z
N LEU A 1 -4.47 -12.09 5.17
CA LEU A 1 -4.30 -13.50 5.55
C LEU A 1 -5.24 -14.39 4.77
N LEU A 2 -4.74 -15.56 4.36
CA LEU A 2 -5.57 -16.57 3.70
C LEU A 2 -6.84 -16.87 4.52
N PRO A 3 -7.97 -17.04 3.84
CA PRO A 3 -8.16 -17.17 2.40
C PRO A 3 -8.23 -15.87 1.60
N TYR A 4 -8.11 -14.71 2.26
CA TYR A 4 -8.12 -13.41 1.58
C TYR A 4 -6.78 -13.12 0.89
N TRP A 5 -6.84 -12.32 -0.18
CA TRP A 5 -5.68 -11.79 -0.90
C TRP A 5 -4.74 -12.86 -1.46
N ARG A 6 -5.28 -13.96 -2.03
CA ARG A 6 -4.48 -14.94 -2.79
C ARG A 6 -3.84 -14.27 -4.00
N GLY A 7 -2.55 -14.49 -4.24
CA GLY A 7 -1.87 -14.03 -5.45
C GLY A 7 -0.67 -13.12 -5.23
N ALA A 8 -0.37 -12.25 -6.22
CA ALA A 8 0.93 -11.63 -6.39
C ALA A 8 1.19 -10.36 -5.53
N GLY A 9 0.14 -9.68 -5.07
CA GLY A 9 0.27 -8.39 -4.37
C GLY A 9 -0.49 -8.29 -3.05
N PRO A 10 -0.45 -9.30 -2.15
CA PRO A 10 -1.32 -9.34 -0.98
C PRO A 10 -1.09 -8.18 0.00
N ILE A 11 0.16 -7.77 0.20
CA ILE A 11 0.52 -6.71 1.14
C ILE A 11 -0.02 -5.36 0.63
N GLN A 12 0.27 -5.02 -0.63
CA GLN A 12 -0.18 -3.76 -1.22
C GLN A 12 -1.71 -3.68 -1.25
N ARG A 13 -2.38 -4.77 -1.66
CA ARG A 13 -3.85 -4.80 -1.74
C ARG A 13 -4.50 -4.69 -0.37
N ALA A 14 -3.94 -5.30 0.67
CA ALA A 14 -4.41 -5.15 2.05
C ALA A 14 -4.31 -3.69 2.53
N ILE A 15 -3.18 -3.01 2.30
CA ILE A 15 -3.00 -1.59 2.65
C ILE A 15 -3.99 -0.72 1.85
N MET A 16 -4.06 -0.88 0.51
CA MET A 16 -4.98 -0.10 -0.35
C MET A 16 -6.45 -0.25 0.07
N ASN A 17 -6.84 -1.47 0.49
CA ASN A 17 -8.21 -1.75 0.94
C ASN A 17 -8.51 -1.15 2.32
N GLY A 18 -7.49 -0.81 3.11
CA GLY A 18 -7.64 -0.34 4.48
C GLY A 18 -7.93 -1.47 5.47
N ASP A 19 -7.38 -2.65 5.22
CA ASP A 19 -7.50 -3.77 6.14
C ASP A 19 -6.81 -3.42 7.47
N LYS A 20 -7.45 -3.75 8.60
CA LYS A 20 -6.87 -3.51 9.93
C LYS A 20 -5.75 -4.50 10.26
N PHE A 21 -5.77 -5.67 9.65
CA PHE A 21 -4.82 -6.75 9.90
C PHE A 21 -4.38 -7.41 8.61
N THR A 22 -3.13 -7.82 8.58
CA THR A 22 -2.59 -8.77 7.62
C THR A 22 -1.79 -9.83 8.36
N GLY A 23 -0.93 -10.60 7.70
CA GLY A 23 -0.07 -11.57 8.40
C GLY A 23 0.55 -12.59 7.45
N ILE A 24 1.13 -13.62 8.06
CA ILE A 24 1.74 -14.75 7.37
C ILE A 24 0.92 -16.00 7.60
N SER A 25 0.74 -16.80 6.55
CA SER A 25 0.18 -18.17 6.62
C SER A 25 1.18 -19.15 6.03
N ILE A 26 1.47 -20.22 6.77
CA ILE A 26 2.24 -21.36 6.27
C ILE A 26 1.24 -22.41 5.79
N MET A 27 1.29 -22.75 4.51
CA MET A 27 0.34 -23.64 3.85
C MET A 27 1.04 -24.71 3.00
N LYS A 28 0.34 -25.79 2.65
CA LYS A 28 0.76 -26.72 1.60
C LYS A 28 0.63 -26.07 0.22
N ILE A 29 1.57 -26.38 -0.66
CA ILE A 29 1.47 -26.00 -2.07
C ILE A 29 0.54 -26.98 -2.78
N GLU A 30 -0.45 -26.43 -3.49
CA GLU A 30 -1.40 -27.17 -4.33
C GLU A 30 -1.51 -26.54 -5.72
N LYS A 31 -2.29 -27.16 -6.63
CA LYS A 31 -2.46 -26.66 -8.01
C LYS A 31 -3.10 -25.28 -8.09
N GLY A 32 -4.00 -24.96 -7.15
CA GLY A 32 -4.68 -23.66 -7.10
C GLY A 32 -3.78 -22.57 -6.52
N LEU A 33 -3.96 -21.33 -6.98
CA LEU A 33 -3.21 -20.19 -6.49
C LEU A 33 -3.50 -19.95 -5.00
N ASP A 34 -2.49 -20.15 -4.14
CA ASP A 34 -2.53 -19.96 -2.69
C ASP A 34 -3.75 -20.62 -2.01
N SER A 35 -4.18 -21.79 -2.51
CA SER A 35 -5.44 -22.44 -2.11
C SER A 35 -5.27 -23.59 -1.14
N GLY A 36 -4.04 -24.04 -0.89
CA GLY A 36 -3.77 -25.22 -0.07
C GLY A 36 -4.09 -25.03 1.41
N PRO A 37 -4.21 -26.13 2.17
CA PRO A 37 -4.55 -26.09 3.58
C PRO A 37 -3.46 -25.41 4.41
N VAL A 38 -3.90 -24.61 5.39
CA VAL A 38 -3.04 -23.78 6.23
C VAL A 38 -2.68 -24.52 7.51
N MET A 39 -1.39 -24.52 7.85
CA MET A 39 -0.87 -25.13 9.09
C MET A 39 -0.73 -24.10 10.21
N LEU A 40 -0.14 -22.96 9.92
CA LEU A 40 0.08 -21.88 10.89
C LEU A 40 -0.31 -20.54 10.27
N SER A 41 -0.86 -19.66 11.09
CA SER A 41 -1.09 -18.26 10.71
C SER A 41 -0.80 -17.35 11.90
N GLU A 42 -0.21 -16.18 11.61
CA GLU A 42 0.00 -15.13 12.59
C GLU A 42 -0.32 -13.75 12.00
N LYS A 43 -0.98 -12.90 12.79
CA LYS A 43 -1.49 -11.58 12.37
C LYS A 43 -0.55 -10.45 12.78
N ILE A 44 -0.51 -9.42 11.95
CA ILE A 44 0.08 -8.11 12.25
C ILE A 44 -1.00 -7.04 12.02
N GLU A 45 -1.07 -6.05 12.88
CA GLU A 45 -1.92 -4.87 12.71
C GLU A 45 -1.31 -3.93 11.65
N ILE A 46 -2.16 -3.40 10.76
CA ILE A 46 -1.81 -2.35 9.81
C ILE A 46 -2.28 -1.02 10.40
N ASN A 47 -1.35 -0.15 10.74
CA ASN A 47 -1.64 1.21 11.19
C ASN A 47 -1.24 2.25 10.12
N ASP A 48 -1.69 3.49 10.29
CA ASP A 48 -1.51 4.56 9.31
C ASP A 48 -0.05 4.99 9.09
N GLN A 49 0.87 4.56 9.97
CA GLN A 49 2.31 4.85 9.84
C GLN A 49 3.06 3.82 8.99
N LEU A 50 2.43 2.66 8.72
CA LEU A 50 3.04 1.59 7.95
C LEU A 50 2.86 1.84 6.45
N ASN A 51 3.97 1.77 5.73
CA ASN A 51 3.98 1.61 4.28
C ASN A 51 4.29 0.16 3.89
N TYR A 52 4.21 -0.15 2.59
CA TYR A 52 4.51 -1.48 2.06
C TYR A 52 5.91 -1.97 2.47
N GLY A 53 6.94 -1.12 2.40
CA GLY A 53 8.32 -1.52 2.75
C GLY A 53 8.42 -1.95 4.20
N LEU A 54 7.99 -1.10 5.13
CA LEU A 54 8.04 -1.39 6.57
C LEU A 54 7.21 -2.62 6.94
N LEU A 55 6.01 -2.76 6.36
CA LEU A 55 5.15 -3.92 6.62
C LEU A 55 5.75 -5.20 6.05
N SER A 56 6.36 -5.14 4.87
CA SER A 56 7.05 -6.27 4.23
C SER A 56 8.21 -6.77 5.08
N ASP A 57 9.00 -5.86 5.65
CA ASP A 57 10.12 -6.21 6.56
C ASP A 57 9.60 -6.91 7.83
N GLN A 58 8.55 -6.38 8.43
CA GLN A 58 7.92 -7.00 9.62
C GLN A 58 7.37 -8.40 9.30
N LEU A 59 6.70 -8.55 8.15
CA LEU A 59 6.16 -9.82 7.69
C LEU A 59 7.27 -10.83 7.36
N SER A 60 8.39 -10.38 6.81
CA SER A 60 9.56 -11.23 6.55
C SER A 60 10.15 -11.82 7.85
N ILE A 61 10.30 -10.98 8.88
CA ILE A 61 10.77 -11.43 10.20
C ILE A 61 9.76 -12.41 10.82
N LEU A 62 8.48 -12.14 10.74
CA LEU A 62 7.42 -13.03 11.23
C LEU A 62 7.42 -14.36 10.47
N GLY A 63 7.51 -14.30 9.14
CA GLY A 63 7.53 -15.48 8.27
C GLY A 63 8.72 -16.40 8.56
N SER A 64 9.90 -15.83 8.80
CA SER A 64 11.10 -16.62 9.16
C SER A 64 10.93 -17.40 10.46
N LYS A 65 10.28 -16.82 11.47
CA LYS A 65 9.99 -17.51 12.73
C LYS A 65 8.92 -18.60 12.56
N LEU A 66 7.89 -18.29 11.80
CA LEU A 66 6.79 -19.22 11.55
C LEU A 66 7.23 -20.44 10.74
N ILE A 67 8.09 -20.27 9.73
CA ILE A 67 8.55 -21.40 8.92
C ILE A 67 9.41 -22.36 9.72
N ILE A 68 10.27 -21.86 10.61
CA ILE A 68 11.07 -22.71 11.50
C ILE A 68 10.14 -23.52 12.41
N LYS A 69 9.15 -22.89 13.02
CA LYS A 69 8.15 -23.56 13.86
C LYS A 69 7.35 -24.62 13.06
N ALA A 70 7.04 -24.33 11.81
CA ALA A 70 6.34 -25.22 10.92
C ALA A 70 7.18 -26.47 10.63
N ILE A 71 8.46 -26.32 10.31
CA ILE A 71 9.40 -27.42 10.07
C ILE A 71 9.51 -28.32 11.30
N ASP A 72 9.68 -27.71 12.49
CA ASP A 72 9.73 -28.47 13.75
C ASP A 72 8.46 -29.31 14.01
N LEU A 73 7.29 -28.78 13.64
CA LEU A 73 6.05 -29.52 13.80
C LEU A 73 5.91 -30.67 12.79
N ILE A 74 6.42 -30.50 11.58
CA ILE A 74 6.47 -31.55 10.56
C ILE A 74 7.43 -32.67 10.99
N ASP A 75 8.63 -32.31 11.41
CA ASP A 75 9.65 -33.27 11.84
C ASP A 75 9.19 -34.14 13.03
N LYS A 76 8.37 -33.58 13.91
CA LYS A 76 7.79 -34.28 15.08
C LYS A 76 6.46 -34.96 14.81
N ASP A 77 6.03 -35.07 13.56
CA ASP A 77 4.70 -35.63 13.17
C ASP A 77 3.50 -34.94 13.88
N LYS A 78 3.66 -33.65 14.23
CA LYS A 78 2.63 -32.84 14.91
C LYS A 78 1.96 -31.80 14.02
N ALA A 79 2.27 -31.82 12.72
CA ALA A 79 1.70 -30.88 11.76
C ALA A 79 0.19 -31.15 11.57
N LYS A 80 -0.63 -30.12 11.79
CA LYS A 80 -2.07 -30.16 11.53
C LYS A 80 -2.40 -29.11 10.47
N PHE A 81 -3.12 -29.52 9.45
CA PHE A 81 -3.51 -28.67 8.34
C PHE A 81 -5.03 -28.47 8.35
N VAL A 82 -5.46 -27.25 8.11
CA VAL A 82 -6.88 -26.85 8.07
C VAL A 82 -7.18 -26.33 6.67
N GLU A 83 -8.21 -26.88 6.05
CA GLU A 83 -8.68 -26.43 4.74
C GLU A 83 -9.13 -24.97 4.79
N GLN A 84 -8.85 -24.25 3.73
CA GLN A 84 -9.30 -22.86 3.61
C GLN A 84 -10.79 -22.83 3.24
N ASP A 85 -11.51 -21.83 3.78
CA ASP A 85 -12.87 -21.51 3.33
C ASP A 85 -12.81 -20.80 1.96
N HIS A 86 -12.94 -21.58 0.89
CA HIS A 86 -12.86 -21.06 -0.48
C HIS A 86 -13.97 -20.08 -0.83
N THR A 87 -15.08 -20.06 -0.10
CA THR A 87 -16.18 -19.10 -0.33
C THR A 87 -15.81 -17.68 0.06
N LYS A 88 -14.80 -17.52 0.95
CA LYS A 88 -14.27 -16.24 1.41
C LYS A 88 -13.02 -15.79 0.63
N ALA A 89 -12.56 -16.57 -0.32
CA ALA A 89 -11.32 -16.26 -1.03
C ALA A 89 -11.45 -14.97 -1.85
N THR A 90 -10.45 -14.08 -1.68
CA THR A 90 -10.28 -12.89 -2.53
C THR A 90 -8.91 -12.93 -3.21
N HIS A 91 -8.76 -12.16 -4.30
CA HIS A 91 -7.54 -12.20 -5.11
C HIS A 91 -6.77 -10.88 -5.08
N ALA A 92 -5.47 -10.97 -4.84
CA ALA A 92 -4.52 -9.88 -4.90
C ALA A 92 -3.81 -9.86 -6.26
N LYS A 93 -4.38 -9.15 -7.22
CA LYS A 93 -3.75 -8.95 -8.54
C LYS A 93 -2.41 -8.25 -8.37
N LYS A 94 -1.44 -8.59 -9.25
CA LYS A 94 -0.17 -7.88 -9.36
C LYS A 94 -0.42 -6.38 -9.51
N ILE A 95 0.46 -5.57 -8.91
CA ILE A 95 0.46 -4.11 -9.10
C ILE A 95 0.88 -3.82 -10.54
N ILE A 96 0.11 -3.01 -11.22
CA ILE A 96 0.33 -2.56 -12.59
C ILE A 96 0.46 -1.03 -12.64
N ARG A 97 0.86 -0.49 -13.77
CA ARG A 97 1.09 0.94 -13.93
C ARG A 97 -0.13 1.81 -13.62
N ASP A 98 -1.32 1.32 -13.92
CA ASP A 98 -2.57 2.05 -13.63
C ASP A 98 -2.83 2.17 -12.13
N ASP A 99 -2.35 1.21 -11.32
CA ASP A 99 -2.44 1.29 -9.85
C ASP A 99 -1.57 2.43 -9.28
N GLU A 100 -0.58 2.94 -10.04
CA GLU A 100 0.30 4.01 -9.61
C GLU A 100 -0.35 5.40 -9.77
N GLU A 101 -1.26 5.57 -10.71
CA GLU A 101 -1.88 6.87 -11.00
C GLU A 101 -2.91 7.23 -9.93
N ILE A 102 -2.74 8.41 -9.32
CA ILE A 102 -3.65 8.92 -8.29
C ILE A 102 -4.91 9.43 -8.99
N ASN A 103 -6.06 8.90 -8.56
CA ASN A 103 -7.36 9.42 -8.97
C ASN A 103 -7.92 10.32 -7.84
N TRP A 104 -7.89 11.63 -8.05
CA TRP A 104 -8.33 12.63 -7.10
C TRP A 104 -9.83 12.54 -6.75
N ASN A 105 -10.64 11.85 -7.57
CA ASN A 105 -12.04 11.54 -7.26
C ASN A 105 -12.20 10.45 -6.17
N ASN A 106 -11.12 9.89 -5.65
CA ASN A 106 -11.15 9.05 -4.46
C ASN A 106 -11.14 9.91 -3.19
N ASN A 107 -11.60 9.31 -2.09
CA ASN A 107 -11.48 9.89 -0.76
C ASN A 107 -10.00 10.04 -0.36
N ALA A 108 -9.69 11.06 0.41
CA ALA A 108 -8.33 11.38 0.85
C ALA A 108 -7.63 10.19 1.54
N ASP A 109 -8.33 9.50 2.44
CA ASP A 109 -7.82 8.28 3.10
C ASP A 109 -7.43 7.19 2.11
N LYS A 110 -8.23 7.00 1.06
CA LYS A 110 -7.93 5.99 0.03
C LYS A 110 -6.68 6.35 -0.75
N ILE A 111 -6.46 7.63 -1.03
CA ILE A 111 -5.26 8.12 -1.73
C ILE A 111 -4.03 7.95 -0.83
N VAL A 112 -4.12 8.30 0.46
CA VAL A 112 -3.01 8.09 1.41
C VAL A 112 -2.67 6.59 1.53
N ARG A 113 -3.66 5.71 1.60
CA ARG A 113 -3.42 4.26 1.58
C ARG A 113 -2.76 3.78 0.28
N GLN A 114 -3.14 4.32 -0.89
CA GLN A 114 -2.47 4.02 -2.16
C GLN A 114 -0.99 4.45 -2.11
N ILE A 115 -0.70 5.65 -1.62
CA ILE A 115 0.68 6.15 -1.45
C ILE A 115 1.47 5.20 -0.55
N ASN A 116 0.95 4.84 0.62
CA ASN A 116 1.60 3.93 1.55
C ASN A 116 1.80 2.52 0.96
N ALA A 117 0.81 1.99 0.24
CA ALA A 117 0.88 0.66 -0.38
C ALA A 117 1.93 0.56 -1.48
N LEU A 118 2.28 1.68 -2.11
CA LEU A 118 3.25 1.74 -3.21
C LEU A 118 4.63 2.28 -2.79
N ASN A 119 4.85 2.58 -1.53
CA ASN A 119 6.12 3.06 -0.99
C ASN A 119 6.92 1.90 -0.35
N PRO A 120 8.17 1.62 -0.75
CA PRO A 120 9.08 2.42 -1.58
C PRO A 120 9.04 2.11 -3.09
N THR A 121 8.18 1.24 -3.55
CA THR A 121 8.10 0.88 -4.97
C THR A 121 6.71 0.39 -5.34
N PRO A 122 6.16 0.77 -6.50
CA PRO A 122 6.72 1.66 -7.53
C PRO A 122 6.54 3.16 -7.24
N GLY A 123 5.71 3.55 -6.26
CA GLY A 123 5.34 4.92 -5.92
C GLY A 123 4.05 5.38 -6.60
N ALA A 124 3.13 5.98 -5.82
CA ALA A 124 1.94 6.63 -6.37
C ALA A 124 2.33 7.96 -7.02
N CYS A 125 1.67 8.33 -8.11
CA CYS A 125 2.04 9.51 -8.89
C CYS A 125 0.82 10.25 -9.46
N PHE A 126 1.05 11.52 -9.77
CA PHE A 126 0.16 12.38 -10.53
C PHE A 126 0.92 13.04 -11.68
N LYS A 127 0.20 13.68 -12.61
CA LYS A 127 0.78 14.43 -13.72
C LYS A 127 0.62 15.93 -13.51
N PHE A 128 1.71 16.67 -13.71
CA PHE A 128 1.72 18.12 -13.76
C PHE A 128 2.75 18.58 -14.81
N GLU A 129 2.38 19.49 -15.71
CA GLU A 129 3.24 19.98 -16.82
C GLU A 129 3.96 18.86 -17.61
N ASN A 130 3.22 17.78 -17.94
CA ASN A 130 3.74 16.58 -18.61
C ASN A 130 4.76 15.75 -17.82
N GLU A 131 5.08 16.11 -16.58
CA GLU A 131 5.91 15.31 -15.70
C GLU A 131 5.06 14.38 -14.82
N ARG A 132 5.57 13.18 -14.60
CA ARG A 132 4.98 12.19 -13.70
C ARG A 132 5.66 12.27 -12.35
N ILE A 133 5.04 12.95 -11.41
CA ILE A 133 5.59 13.28 -10.09
C ILE A 133 5.08 12.26 -9.07
N LYS A 134 5.98 11.66 -8.31
CA LYS A 134 5.64 10.66 -7.28
C LYS A 134 5.44 11.32 -5.92
N ILE A 135 4.42 10.84 -5.20
CA ILE A 135 4.21 11.15 -3.78
C ILE A 135 4.64 9.94 -2.96
N TRP A 136 5.50 10.17 -1.97
CA TRP A 136 6.01 9.13 -1.09
C TRP A 136 5.38 9.16 0.30
N LYS A 137 4.92 10.34 0.74
CA LYS A 137 4.24 10.50 2.02
C LYS A 137 3.25 11.66 1.94
N ALA A 138 2.07 11.44 2.49
CA ALA A 138 1.02 12.45 2.63
C ALA A 138 0.18 12.17 3.88
N GLU A 139 -0.55 13.17 4.34
CA GLU A 139 -1.51 13.08 5.43
C GLU A 139 -2.84 13.71 5.04
N VAL A 140 -3.93 13.24 5.63
CA VAL A 140 -5.27 13.78 5.39
C VAL A 140 -5.45 15.05 6.20
N ILE A 141 -6.00 16.09 5.55
CA ILE A 141 -6.37 17.36 6.17
C ILE A 141 -7.86 17.61 5.95
N ASP A 142 -8.58 17.94 7.00
CA ASP A 142 -10.00 18.31 6.94
C ASP A 142 -10.17 19.70 6.30
N GLN A 143 -9.96 19.74 4.99
CA GLN A 143 -10.19 20.90 4.15
C GLN A 143 -10.76 20.44 2.81
N LYS A 144 -11.72 21.18 2.27
CA LYS A 144 -12.38 20.88 1.00
C LYS A 144 -12.00 21.92 -0.05
N GLY A 145 -12.11 21.52 -1.32
CA GLY A 145 -11.87 22.38 -2.47
C GLY A 145 -12.27 21.71 -3.77
N GLU A 146 -11.95 22.33 -4.87
CA GLU A 146 -12.15 21.75 -6.20
C GLU A 146 -11.23 20.53 -6.39
N ILE A 147 -11.83 19.39 -6.73
CA ILE A 147 -11.12 18.10 -6.81
C ILE A 147 -9.94 18.16 -7.79
N GLY A 148 -8.79 17.68 -7.34
CA GLY A 148 -7.56 17.65 -8.13
C GLY A 148 -6.84 19.00 -8.23
N THR A 149 -7.28 20.03 -7.47
CA THR A 149 -6.57 21.33 -7.43
C THR A 149 -5.73 21.49 -6.18
N THR A 150 -4.66 22.25 -6.30
CA THR A 150 -3.85 22.69 -5.18
C THR A 150 -4.53 23.83 -4.42
N LEU A 151 -4.73 23.68 -3.10
CA LEU A 151 -5.43 24.65 -2.25
C LEU A 151 -4.51 25.73 -1.70
N ASN A 152 -3.21 25.50 -1.70
CA ASN A 152 -2.19 26.46 -1.24
C ASN A 152 -0.85 26.20 -1.96
N ASP A 153 0.13 27.06 -1.70
CA ASP A 153 1.47 26.96 -2.28
C ASP A 153 2.38 25.93 -1.57
N ASN A 154 1.85 25.17 -0.60
CA ASN A 154 2.55 24.07 0.09
C ASN A 154 2.11 22.68 -0.36
N LEU A 155 1.43 22.58 -1.51
CA LEU A 155 0.94 21.33 -2.10
C LEU A 155 -0.06 20.58 -1.21
N LEU A 156 -1.07 21.31 -0.71
CA LEU A 156 -2.31 20.77 -0.18
C LEU A 156 -3.25 20.54 -1.37
N ILE A 157 -3.67 19.31 -1.61
CA ILE A 157 -4.42 18.92 -2.81
C ILE A 157 -5.82 18.42 -2.42
N ALA A 158 -6.85 18.98 -3.05
CA ALA A 158 -8.23 18.59 -2.80
C ALA A 158 -8.55 17.23 -3.41
N CYS A 159 -9.24 16.39 -2.63
CA CYS A 159 -9.76 15.10 -3.00
C CYS A 159 -11.31 15.13 -2.99
N LYS A 160 -11.96 13.98 -3.14
CA LYS A 160 -13.42 13.88 -3.18
C LYS A 160 -14.10 14.41 -1.91
N ASP A 161 -13.54 14.17 -0.74
CA ASP A 161 -14.12 14.50 0.58
C ASP A 161 -13.31 15.55 1.34
N PHE A 162 -12.02 15.31 1.48
CA PHE A 162 -11.05 16.14 2.18
C PHE A 162 -9.89 16.51 1.25
N ALA A 163 -8.77 16.94 1.82
CA ALA A 163 -7.53 17.19 1.09
C ALA A 163 -6.40 16.31 1.63
N ILE A 164 -5.34 16.15 0.85
CA ILE A 164 -4.08 15.60 1.34
C ILE A 164 -2.99 16.65 1.34
N GLN A 165 -2.24 16.73 2.44
CA GLN A 165 -0.99 17.47 2.50
C GLN A 165 0.15 16.57 2.06
N VAL A 166 0.80 16.89 0.96
CA VAL A 166 2.00 16.18 0.52
C VAL A 166 3.16 16.52 1.45
N LEU A 167 3.90 15.51 1.91
CA LEU A 167 5.05 15.64 2.80
C LEU A 167 6.36 15.32 2.10
N GLU A 168 6.38 14.24 1.31
CA GLU A 168 7.55 13.77 0.56
C GLU A 168 7.17 13.48 -0.89
N ILE A 169 8.02 13.94 -1.81
CA ILE A 169 7.72 14.02 -3.24
C ILE A 169 8.98 13.81 -4.08
N GLN A 170 8.80 13.37 -5.34
CA GLN A 170 9.92 13.11 -6.23
C GLN A 170 9.57 13.41 -7.68
N ARG A 171 10.40 14.21 -8.35
CA ARG A 171 10.38 14.39 -9.81
C ARG A 171 11.08 13.23 -10.52
N PRO A 172 10.75 12.98 -11.80
CA PRO A 172 11.46 12.01 -12.62
C PRO A 172 12.97 12.27 -12.63
N GLY A 173 13.76 11.21 -12.40
CA GLY A 173 15.22 11.29 -12.42
C GLY A 173 15.89 12.05 -11.26
N LYS A 174 15.11 12.49 -10.26
CA LYS A 174 15.61 13.17 -9.06
C LYS A 174 15.48 12.28 -7.83
N LYS A 175 16.14 12.68 -6.73
CA LYS A 175 15.95 12.05 -5.41
C LYS A 175 14.62 12.51 -4.79
N MET A 176 14.07 11.67 -3.92
CA MET A 176 12.98 12.05 -3.02
C MET A 176 13.40 13.23 -2.15
N GLN A 177 12.49 14.18 -1.94
CA GLN A 177 12.70 15.40 -1.15
C GLN A 177 11.48 15.68 -0.28
N LYS A 178 11.67 16.43 0.79
CA LYS A 178 10.54 17.06 1.50
C LYS A 178 9.87 18.09 0.61
N VAL A 179 8.55 18.20 0.70
CA VAL A 179 7.76 19.09 -0.18
C VAL A 179 8.26 20.54 -0.15
N LYS A 180 8.69 21.04 1.01
CA LYS A 180 9.24 22.41 1.14
C LYS A 180 10.51 22.61 0.30
N GLU A 181 11.41 21.65 0.32
CA GLU A 181 12.66 21.69 -0.47
C GLU A 181 12.38 21.57 -1.98
N PHE A 182 11.45 20.68 -2.33
CA PHE A 182 11.00 20.48 -3.70
C PHE A 182 10.46 21.79 -4.31
N LEU A 183 9.60 22.51 -3.58
CA LEU A 183 8.94 23.75 -4.04
C LEU A 183 9.88 24.94 -4.20
N LEU A 184 11.09 24.90 -3.62
CA LEU A 184 12.12 25.91 -3.88
C LEU A 184 12.63 25.84 -5.32
N GLY A 185 12.72 24.64 -5.89
CA GLY A 185 13.25 24.41 -7.25
C GLY A 185 12.20 24.09 -8.31
N TYR A 186 10.96 23.80 -7.91
CA TYR A 186 9.87 23.45 -8.83
C TYR A 186 8.52 23.91 -8.26
N LYS A 187 7.97 24.94 -8.85
CA LYS A 187 6.73 25.56 -8.35
C LYS A 187 5.50 24.84 -8.89
N ILE A 188 4.58 24.49 -8.00
CA ILE A 188 3.21 24.11 -8.32
C ILE A 188 2.31 25.11 -7.58
N PRO A 189 1.86 26.17 -8.26
CA PRO A 189 1.11 27.25 -7.61
C PRO A 189 -0.25 26.78 -7.08
N LYS A 190 -0.80 27.57 -6.14
CA LYS A 190 -2.20 27.44 -5.74
C LYS A 190 -3.11 27.49 -6.98
N ALA A 191 -4.21 26.73 -6.94
CA ALA A 191 -5.19 26.57 -8.02
C ALA A 191 -4.66 25.85 -9.28
N SER A 192 -3.49 25.18 -9.20
CA SER A 192 -3.03 24.29 -10.27
C SER A 192 -3.92 23.04 -10.35
N GLN A 193 -4.35 22.68 -11.57
CA GLN A 193 -5.07 21.43 -11.83
C GLN A 193 -4.06 20.30 -12.02
N LEU A 194 -4.26 19.19 -11.30
CA LEU A 194 -3.43 17.99 -11.34
C LEU A 194 -4.19 16.82 -11.97
N PHE A 195 -3.45 15.95 -12.69
CA PHE A 195 -4.03 14.85 -13.47
C PHE A 195 -3.36 13.50 -13.11
#